data_025bdc02a478f89ebe882e532307953f
#
_entry.id   025bdc02a478f89ebe882e532307953f
#
_cell.length_a   1.000
_cell.length_b   1.000
_cell.length_c   1.000
_cell.angle_alpha   90.00
_cell.angle_beta   90.00
_cell.angle_gamma   90.00
#
_symmetry.space_group_name_H-M   'P 1'
#
loop_
_entity.id
_entity.type
_entity.pdbx_description
1 polymer ?
#
loop_
_entity_poly.entity_id
_entity_poly.type
_entity_poly.pdbx_seq_one_letter_code
_entity_poly.pdbx_strand_id
1 'polypeptide(L)'
;MVIGGGLTGCEIAYDLYLQGKEPVIVEMQNDLIAVKGVCLANSSFLRDFFNANKVPVHLETKLSEIMEDGVMVTDKEGNTFKIDADNVILSIGYNPAPLVEKGKHIHVIGDAKKVGNLRTVIWGAWDVAMKL
;
A
#
# COMPACT_ATOMS: atom_id res chain seq x y z
N MET A 1 1.81 6.04 12.19
CA MET A 1 0.60 5.89 11.35
C MET A 1 0.97 5.37 9.97
N VAL A 2 0.14 4.51 9.35
CA VAL A 2 0.31 4.01 7.99
C VAL A 2 -0.86 4.49 7.12
N ILE A 3 -0.55 5.22 6.08
CA ILE A 3 -1.52 5.70 5.09
C ILE A 3 -1.50 4.76 3.89
N GLY A 4 -2.61 4.08 3.67
CA GLY A 4 -2.79 3.05 2.66
C GLY A 4 -2.82 1.65 3.28
N GLY A 5 -4.00 1.03 3.26
CA GLY A 5 -4.28 -0.32 3.77
C GLY A 5 -4.17 -1.41 2.70
N GLY A 6 -3.35 -1.22 1.67
CA GLY A 6 -2.96 -2.28 0.75
C GLY A 6 -2.09 -3.34 1.42
N LEU A 7 -1.68 -4.39 0.69
CA LEU A 7 -0.89 -5.48 1.27
C LEU A 7 0.37 -4.95 1.96
N THR A 8 1.16 -4.13 1.28
CA THR A 8 2.40 -3.56 1.83
C THR A 8 2.16 -2.72 3.09
N GLY A 9 1.13 -1.86 3.08
CA GLY A 9 0.79 -1.04 4.26
C GLY A 9 0.35 -1.90 5.45
N CYS A 10 -0.42 -2.94 5.22
CA CYS A 10 -0.81 -3.89 6.25
C CYS A 10 0.39 -4.69 6.78
N GLU A 11 1.32 -5.13 5.92
CA GLU A 11 2.55 -5.82 6.35
C GLU A 11 3.44 -4.90 7.21
N ILE A 12 3.58 -3.63 6.83
CA ILE A 12 4.30 -2.61 7.63
C ILE A 12 3.63 -2.41 8.99
N ALA A 13 2.31 -2.24 9.02
CA ALA A 13 1.57 -2.06 10.27
C ALA A 13 1.69 -3.29 11.18
N TYR A 14 1.65 -4.50 10.61
CA TYR A 14 1.87 -5.75 11.33
C TYR A 14 3.26 -5.81 11.96
N ASP A 15 4.31 -5.51 11.18
CA ASP A 15 5.70 -5.51 11.67
C ASP A 15 5.91 -4.46 12.77
N LEU A 16 5.37 -3.26 12.61
CA LEU A 16 5.40 -2.22 13.65
C LEU A 16 4.74 -2.69 14.94
N TYR A 17 3.59 -3.36 14.85
CA TYR A 17 2.91 -3.91 16.03
C TYR A 17 3.77 -4.96 16.75
N LEU A 18 4.41 -5.87 16.01
CA LEU A 18 5.32 -6.87 16.58
C LEU A 18 6.55 -6.25 17.26
N GLN A 19 6.96 -5.06 16.83
CA GLN A 19 8.03 -4.27 17.46
C GLN A 19 7.55 -3.47 18.68
N GLY A 20 6.31 -3.67 19.14
CA GLY A 20 5.73 -2.96 20.29
C GLY A 20 5.36 -1.50 20.00
N LYS A 21 5.16 -1.14 18.73
CA LYS A 21 4.62 0.17 18.33
C LYS A 21 3.10 0.12 18.28
N GLU A 22 2.48 1.28 18.22
CA GLU A 22 1.04 1.45 18.12
C GLU A 22 0.65 1.93 16.71
N PRO A 23 0.58 1.04 15.70
CA PRO A 23 0.19 1.42 14.35
C PRO A 23 -1.28 1.82 14.29
N VAL A 24 -1.57 2.84 13.49
CA VAL A 24 -2.91 3.21 13.06
C VAL A 24 -2.93 3.15 11.54
N ILE A 25 -3.94 2.53 10.93
CA ILE A 25 -4.08 2.41 9.48
C ILE A 25 -5.19 3.34 9.00
N VAL A 26 -4.90 4.13 7.98
CA VAL A 26 -5.89 4.95 7.25
C VAL A 26 -5.99 4.44 5.82
N GLU A 27 -7.19 4.03 5.40
CA GLU A 27 -7.45 3.46 4.08
C GLU A 27 -8.68 4.13 3.44
N MET A 28 -8.53 4.56 2.19
CA MET A 28 -9.61 5.21 1.44
C MET A 28 -10.66 4.25 0.91
N GLN A 29 -10.33 2.96 0.79
CA GLN A 29 -11.26 1.93 0.39
C GLN A 29 -12.12 1.46 1.57
N ASN A 30 -13.16 0.68 1.27
CA ASN A 30 -14.07 0.13 2.27
C ASN A 30 -13.55 -1.15 2.95
N ASP A 31 -12.36 -1.62 2.60
CA ASP A 31 -11.72 -2.78 3.22
C ASP A 31 -10.21 -2.70 3.05
N LEU A 32 -9.48 -3.37 3.95
CA LEU A 32 -8.05 -3.58 3.82
C LEU A 32 -7.74 -4.57 2.68
N ILE A 33 -6.62 -4.35 1.99
CA ILE A 33 -6.13 -5.26 0.94
C ILE A 33 -7.21 -5.53 -0.12
N ALA A 34 -7.92 -4.48 -0.52
CA ALA A 34 -9.02 -4.54 -1.50
C ALA A 34 -8.56 -4.82 -2.94
N VAL A 35 -7.35 -5.33 -3.15
CA VAL A 35 -6.76 -5.64 -4.46
C VAL A 35 -6.97 -7.10 -4.86
N LYS A 36 -7.23 -7.32 -6.15
CA LYS A 36 -7.37 -8.69 -6.69
C LYS A 36 -6.00 -9.36 -6.86
N GLY A 37 -5.96 -10.69 -6.66
CA GLY A 37 -4.77 -11.50 -6.93
C GLY A 37 -3.80 -11.63 -5.75
N VAL A 38 -4.17 -11.12 -4.59
CA VAL A 38 -3.47 -11.39 -3.32
C VAL A 38 -3.91 -12.76 -2.80
N CYS A 39 -2.97 -13.49 -2.17
CA CYS A 39 -3.28 -14.75 -1.50
C CYS A 39 -4.30 -14.51 -0.38
N LEU A 40 -5.43 -15.23 -0.44
CA LEU A 40 -6.50 -15.06 0.53
C LEU A 40 -6.02 -15.34 1.97
N ALA A 41 -5.14 -16.34 2.15
CA ALA A 41 -4.59 -16.66 3.47
C ALA A 41 -3.86 -15.46 4.10
N ASN A 42 -3.03 -14.75 3.32
CA ASN A 42 -2.31 -13.57 3.82
C ASN A 42 -3.26 -12.41 4.16
N SER A 43 -4.21 -12.13 3.26
CA SER A 43 -5.14 -11.02 3.46
C SER A 43 -6.10 -11.26 4.62
N SER A 44 -6.61 -12.48 4.77
CA SER A 44 -7.46 -12.86 5.90
C SER A 44 -6.68 -12.80 7.21
N PHE A 45 -5.46 -13.37 7.24
CA PHE A 45 -4.61 -13.34 8.43
C PHE A 45 -4.38 -11.91 8.94
N LEU A 46 -4.01 -10.98 8.05
CA LEU A 46 -3.74 -9.59 8.46
C LEU A 46 -4.99 -8.89 8.99
N ARG A 47 -6.14 -9.05 8.33
CA ARG A 47 -7.41 -8.48 8.80
C ARG A 47 -7.81 -9.04 10.17
N ASP A 48 -7.73 -10.37 10.33
CA ASP A 48 -8.06 -11.05 11.58
C ASP A 48 -7.11 -10.63 12.70
N PHE A 49 -5.81 -10.48 12.37
CA PHE A 49 -4.81 -10.00 13.33
C PHE A 49 -5.13 -8.58 13.83
N PHE A 50 -5.41 -7.63 12.93
CA PHE A 50 -5.71 -6.26 13.33
C PHE A 50 -7.00 -6.17 14.14
N ASN A 51 -8.02 -6.95 13.77
CA ASN A 51 -9.27 -7.01 14.51
C ASN A 51 -9.07 -7.62 15.91
N ALA A 52 -8.37 -8.76 16.01
CA ALA A 52 -8.12 -9.44 17.30
C ALA A 52 -7.29 -8.59 18.26
N ASN A 53 -6.31 -7.84 17.73
CA ASN A 53 -5.42 -6.98 18.51
C ASN A 53 -5.93 -5.53 18.64
N LYS A 54 -7.13 -5.24 18.13
CA LYS A 54 -7.76 -3.92 18.18
C LYS A 54 -6.89 -2.79 17.62
N VAL A 55 -6.13 -3.09 16.59
CA VAL A 55 -5.35 -2.07 15.86
C VAL A 55 -6.34 -1.09 15.21
N PRO A 56 -6.22 0.23 15.46
CA PRO A 56 -7.13 1.19 14.87
C PRO A 56 -7.01 1.21 13.34
N VAL A 57 -8.15 1.03 12.66
CA VAL A 57 -8.26 1.06 11.19
C VAL A 57 -9.38 2.03 10.81
N HIS A 58 -9.03 3.09 10.09
CA HIS A 58 -9.96 4.05 9.53
C HIS A 58 -10.17 3.73 8.05
N LEU A 59 -11.25 3.01 7.73
CA LEU A 59 -11.67 2.71 6.36
C LEU A 59 -12.47 3.88 5.77
N GLU A 60 -12.61 3.90 4.45
CA GLU A 60 -13.33 4.94 3.71
C GLU A 60 -12.88 6.36 4.12
N THR A 61 -11.59 6.49 4.51
CA THR A 61 -11.00 7.69 5.07
C THR A 61 -9.78 8.10 4.26
N LYS A 62 -9.77 9.33 3.77
CA LYS A 62 -8.73 9.86 2.90
C LYS A 62 -7.82 10.80 3.68
N LEU A 63 -6.51 10.68 3.48
CA LEU A 63 -5.54 11.67 3.92
C LEU A 63 -5.79 13.00 3.21
N SER A 64 -5.89 14.09 3.97
CA SER A 64 -6.04 15.45 3.46
C SER A 64 -4.75 16.25 3.62
N GLU A 65 -4.08 16.14 4.77
CA GLU A 65 -2.86 16.89 5.07
C GLU A 65 -1.99 16.14 6.08
N ILE A 66 -0.68 16.27 5.97
CA ILE A 66 0.28 15.81 6.98
C ILE A 66 0.75 17.03 7.77
N MET A 67 0.63 16.94 9.09
CA MET A 67 0.99 17.98 10.03
C MET A 67 2.21 17.55 10.85
N GLU A 68 2.77 18.46 11.65
CA GLU A 68 3.93 18.17 12.49
C GLU A 68 3.64 17.10 13.56
N ASP A 69 2.41 17.05 14.06
CA ASP A 69 1.98 16.21 15.18
C ASP A 69 0.86 15.21 14.79
N GLY A 70 0.66 14.94 13.50
CA GLY A 70 -0.36 14.01 13.04
C GLY A 70 -0.80 14.24 11.60
N VAL A 71 -2.01 13.82 11.29
CA VAL A 71 -2.62 13.98 9.97
C VAL A 71 -4.06 14.50 10.08
N MET A 72 -4.46 15.30 9.10
CA MET A 72 -5.87 15.59 8.84
C MET A 72 -6.40 14.57 7.85
N VAL A 73 -7.54 13.99 8.17
CA VAL A 73 -8.23 13.01 7.31
C VAL A 73 -9.68 13.43 7.08
N THR A 74 -10.25 12.95 5.99
CA THR A 74 -11.66 13.17 5.65
C THR A 74 -12.35 11.82 5.45
N ASP A 75 -13.43 11.57 6.17
CA ASP A 75 -14.25 10.37 6.06
C ASP A 75 -15.18 10.41 4.82
N LYS A 76 -15.94 9.34 4.62
CA LYS A 76 -16.88 9.23 3.49
C LYS A 76 -18.07 10.20 3.57
N GLU A 77 -18.41 10.65 4.77
CA GLU A 77 -19.46 11.65 5.01
C GLU A 77 -18.95 13.08 4.74
N GLY A 78 -17.64 13.27 4.53
CA GLY A 78 -16.99 14.56 4.32
C GLY A 78 -16.59 15.28 5.61
N ASN A 79 -16.67 14.60 6.75
CA ASN A 79 -16.18 15.15 8.02
C ASN A 79 -14.65 15.09 8.05
N THR A 80 -14.03 16.20 8.40
CA THR A 80 -12.57 16.29 8.51
C THR A 80 -12.19 16.31 10.00
N PHE A 81 -11.23 15.45 10.37
CA PHE A 81 -10.73 15.37 11.73
C PHE A 81 -9.23 15.05 11.75
N LYS A 82 -8.59 15.35 12.89
CA LYS A 82 -7.18 15.09 13.12
C LYS A 82 -7.00 13.73 13.79
N ILE A 83 -5.96 13.01 13.38
CA ILE A 83 -5.43 11.84 14.08
C ILE A 83 -3.97 12.13 14.43
N ASP A 84 -3.64 12.06 15.72
CA ASP A 84 -2.27 12.30 16.19
C ASP A 84 -1.34 11.16 15.77
N ALA A 85 -0.10 11.50 15.41
CA ALA A 85 0.92 10.52 15.02
C ALA A 85 2.33 11.11 15.13
N ASP A 86 3.25 10.36 15.73
CA ASP A 86 4.67 10.73 15.79
C ASP A 86 5.36 10.54 14.44
N ASN A 87 4.91 9.55 13.65
CA ASN A 87 5.48 9.22 12.34
C ASN A 87 4.39 8.84 11.36
N VAL A 88 4.54 9.26 10.11
CA VAL A 88 3.62 8.96 9.01
C VAL A 88 4.36 8.18 7.92
N ILE A 89 3.85 7.01 7.59
CA ILE A 89 4.37 6.14 6.52
C ILE A 89 3.36 6.14 5.38
N LEU A 90 3.78 6.57 4.20
CA LEU A 90 2.94 6.57 3.01
C LEU A 90 3.09 5.23 2.27
N SER A 91 2.02 4.45 2.19
CA SER A 91 1.92 3.19 1.44
C SER A 91 0.80 3.26 0.40
N ILE A 92 0.80 4.33 -0.38
CA ILE A 92 -0.26 4.70 -1.33
C ILE A 92 -0.03 4.18 -2.75
N GLY A 93 0.86 3.20 -2.91
CA GLY A 93 1.21 2.60 -4.20
C GLY A 93 2.44 3.23 -4.84
N TYR A 94 2.73 2.77 -6.08
CA TYR A 94 3.90 3.17 -6.85
C TYR A 94 3.48 3.66 -8.23
N ASN A 95 4.30 4.53 -8.82
CA ASN A 95 4.18 4.94 -10.20
C ASN A 95 5.34 4.36 -11.02
N PRO A 96 5.10 3.94 -12.27
CA PRO A 96 6.19 3.54 -13.17
C PRO A 96 7.20 4.68 -13.35
N ALA A 97 8.49 4.36 -13.22
CA ALA A 97 9.57 5.33 -13.37
C ALA A 97 10.71 4.72 -14.19
N PRO A 98 10.58 4.65 -15.54
CA PRO A 98 11.66 4.16 -16.40
C PRO A 98 12.86 5.13 -16.38
N LEU A 99 14.06 4.59 -16.24
CA LEU A 99 15.30 5.38 -16.25
C LEU A 99 15.63 5.91 -17.66
N VAL A 100 15.15 5.23 -18.69
CA VAL A 100 15.38 5.56 -20.09
C VAL A 100 14.13 5.28 -20.92
N GLU A 101 14.00 5.94 -22.06
CA GLU A 101 12.92 5.67 -23.00
C GLU A 101 13.12 4.34 -23.73
N LYS A 102 12.00 3.71 -24.12
CA LYS A 102 12.03 2.51 -24.96
C LYS A 102 12.69 2.82 -26.30
N GLY A 103 13.60 1.97 -26.75
CA GLY A 103 14.30 2.09 -28.02
C GLY A 103 14.41 0.74 -28.74
N LYS A 104 15.09 0.75 -29.90
CA LYS A 104 15.26 -0.46 -30.73
C LYS A 104 15.92 -1.62 -29.97
N HIS A 105 16.86 -1.29 -29.08
CA HIS A 105 17.60 -2.26 -28.26
C HIS A 105 17.41 -2.02 -26.77
N ILE A 106 16.40 -1.23 -26.40
CA ILE A 106 16.06 -0.90 -25.02
C ILE A 106 14.62 -1.33 -24.76
N HIS A 107 14.45 -2.25 -23.82
CA HIS A 107 13.15 -2.80 -23.44
C HIS A 107 12.83 -2.41 -22.00
N VAL A 108 11.76 -1.61 -21.81
CA VAL A 108 11.25 -1.26 -20.49
C VAL A 108 10.29 -2.36 -20.03
N ILE A 109 10.57 -3.00 -18.90
CA ILE A 109 9.83 -4.13 -18.35
C ILE A 109 9.58 -3.95 -16.85
N GLY A 110 8.80 -4.84 -16.26
CA GLY A 110 8.50 -4.84 -14.81
C GLY A 110 7.84 -3.53 -14.36
N ASP A 111 8.12 -3.14 -13.13
CA ASP A 111 7.52 -1.97 -12.51
C ASP A 111 7.93 -0.64 -13.17
N ALA A 112 9.05 -0.62 -13.87
CA ALA A 112 9.43 0.54 -14.69
C ALA A 112 8.45 0.79 -15.85
N LYS A 113 7.73 -0.26 -16.34
CA LYS A 113 6.70 -0.16 -17.37
C LYS A 113 5.30 -0.08 -16.77
N LYS A 114 5.01 -0.93 -15.81
CA LYS A 114 3.72 -1.02 -15.14
C LYS A 114 3.90 -1.73 -13.80
N VAL A 115 3.55 -1.06 -12.73
CA VAL A 115 3.62 -1.63 -11.39
C VAL A 115 2.78 -2.91 -11.30
N GLY A 116 3.35 -3.95 -10.72
CA GLY A 116 2.72 -5.26 -10.63
C GLY A 116 3.28 -6.09 -9.47
N ASN A 117 3.48 -7.36 -9.71
CA ASN A 117 4.06 -8.30 -8.74
C ASN A 117 5.18 -9.13 -9.40
N LEU A 118 5.89 -9.93 -8.62
CA LEU A 118 7.00 -10.75 -9.12
C LEU A 118 6.61 -11.59 -10.34
N ARG A 119 5.40 -12.14 -10.36
CA ARG A 119 4.90 -12.91 -11.50
C ARG A 119 4.87 -12.06 -12.78
N THR A 120 4.29 -10.86 -12.72
CA THR A 120 4.20 -9.97 -13.89
C THR A 120 5.57 -9.49 -14.36
N VAL A 121 6.51 -9.28 -13.43
CA VAL A 121 7.89 -8.89 -13.73
C VAL A 121 8.62 -10.02 -14.45
N ILE A 122 8.57 -11.25 -13.92
CA ILE A 122 9.24 -12.42 -14.51
C ILE A 122 8.67 -12.72 -15.89
N TRP A 123 7.35 -12.80 -16.04
CA TRP A 123 6.72 -13.05 -17.34
C TRP A 123 6.99 -11.93 -18.35
N GLY A 124 7.00 -10.67 -17.93
CA GLY A 124 7.35 -9.55 -18.79
C GLY A 124 8.80 -9.62 -19.31
N ALA A 125 9.74 -10.08 -18.48
CA ALA A 125 11.12 -10.33 -18.88
C ALA A 125 11.22 -11.49 -19.88
N TRP A 126 10.53 -12.61 -19.57
CA TRP A 126 10.45 -13.78 -20.46
C TRP A 126 9.91 -13.42 -21.84
N ASP A 127 8.79 -12.70 -21.91
CA ASP A 127 8.15 -12.29 -23.16
C ASP A 127 9.05 -11.43 -24.05
N VAL A 128 9.95 -10.66 -23.48
CA VAL A 128 10.96 -9.89 -24.20
C VAL A 128 12.10 -10.80 -24.66
N ALA A 129 12.67 -11.60 -23.77
CA ALA A 129 13.81 -12.47 -24.05
C ALA A 129 13.50 -13.48 -25.17
N MET A 130 12.27 -14.01 -25.22
CA MET A 130 11.84 -14.96 -26.24
C MET A 130 11.61 -14.34 -27.64
N LYS A 131 11.69 -13.02 -27.78
CA LYS A 131 11.51 -12.29 -29.03
C LYS A 131 12.79 -11.62 -29.54
N LEU A 132 13.87 -11.73 -28.78
CA LEU A 132 15.22 -11.28 -29.20
C LEU A 132 15.94 -12.35 -30.01
#